data_9d2d6aae8f2fbe920a28ae2a977f6e40
#
_entry.id   9d2d6aae8f2fbe920a28ae2a977f6e40
#
_cell.length_a   1.000
_cell.length_b   1.000
_cell.length_c   1.000
_cell.angle_alpha   90.00
_cell.angle_beta   90.00
_cell.angle_gamma   90.00
#
_symmetry.space_group_name_H-M   'P 1'
#
loop_
_entity.id
_entity.type
_entity.pdbx_description
1 polymer ?
#
loop_
_entity_poly.entity_id
_entity_poly.type
_entity_poly.pdbx_seq_one_letter_code
_entity_poly.pdbx_strand_id
1 'polypeptide(L)'
;MFNNADRQIYKMGMDTFTFLGNSNINAIEELYSQYLEDPDQVDASWQNFFKGFEFARKNFTSPGKDADLFDKEFKVVNLIDGYRKRGHLFTKTNPVRSRRNYTPTLDLENYGLSEEDLDTVFQAGNRVGMGPSRLKDIVDHLEQTYCGSIGAEYMYIRKPEITAWLQDKMESTKNIPSFSEKERKHIYNHLKHAVGFERFIHKKFVGQKRFSLEGAEALIPSLASVIDKGADLGIREFSIGMSHRGRLNVLANILKK
;
A
#
# COMPACT_ATOMS: atom_id res chain seq x y z
N MET A 1 20.51 -10.72 18.80
CA MET A 1 19.75 -10.99 20.06
C MET A 1 19.24 -9.62 20.53
N PHE A 2 17.97 -9.34 20.36
CA PHE A 2 17.39 -8.09 20.85
C PHE A 2 17.13 -8.23 22.35
N ASN A 3 17.47 -7.19 23.11
CA ASN A 3 17.37 -7.13 24.55
C ASN A 3 15.89 -7.01 24.96
N ASN A 4 15.49 -7.53 26.13
CA ASN A 4 14.11 -7.50 26.62
C ASN A 4 13.53 -6.08 26.76
N ALA A 5 14.37 -5.05 26.94
CA ALA A 5 13.95 -3.65 26.96
C ALA A 5 13.49 -3.17 25.58
N ASP A 6 14.17 -3.58 24.50
CA ASP A 6 13.78 -3.23 23.12
C ASP A 6 12.46 -3.88 22.72
N ARG A 7 12.17 -5.08 23.23
CA ARG A 7 10.87 -5.74 23.03
C ARG A 7 9.72 -5.06 23.78
N GLN A 8 9.98 -4.48 24.93
CA GLN A 8 8.95 -3.72 25.68
C GLN A 8 8.65 -2.37 25.03
N ILE A 9 9.68 -1.65 24.56
CA ILE A 9 9.51 -0.38 23.85
C ILE A 9 8.79 -0.59 22.50
N TYR A 10 9.13 -1.67 21.78
CA TYR A 10 8.44 -2.06 20.55
C TYR A 10 6.97 -2.46 20.77
N LYS A 11 6.68 -3.12 21.88
CA LYS A 11 5.32 -3.49 22.29
C LYS A 11 4.49 -2.29 22.73
N MET A 12 5.06 -1.35 23.49
CA MET A 12 4.35 -0.12 23.90
C MET A 12 4.03 0.83 22.73
N GLY A 13 4.87 0.86 21.67
CA GLY A 13 4.60 1.67 20.48
C GLY A 13 3.55 1.06 19.54
N MET A 14 3.42 -0.27 19.51
CA MET A 14 2.46 -0.96 18.64
C MET A 14 1.05 -1.04 19.22
N ASP A 15 0.89 -1.15 20.54
CA ASP A 15 -0.42 -1.30 21.19
C ASP A 15 -1.27 0.00 21.15
N THR A 16 -0.64 1.17 21.02
CA THR A 16 -1.34 2.46 21.06
C THR A 16 -2.00 2.85 19.72
N PHE A 17 -1.55 2.29 18.61
CA PHE A 17 -2.01 2.66 17.25
C PHE A 17 -2.67 1.52 16.43
N THR A 18 -2.49 0.27 16.82
CA THR A 18 -3.12 -0.90 16.17
C THR A 18 -4.65 -0.87 16.31
N PHE A 19 -5.14 -0.19 17.31
CA PHE A 19 -6.54 -0.08 17.66
C PHE A 19 -7.36 0.76 16.67
N LEU A 20 -6.74 1.75 16.02
CA LEU A 20 -7.40 2.60 15.01
C LEU A 20 -7.25 2.08 13.58
N GLY A 21 -6.38 1.12 13.34
CA GLY A 21 -6.00 0.67 11.99
C GLY A 21 -7.06 -0.08 11.20
N ASN A 22 -8.09 -0.63 11.84
CA ASN A 22 -9.13 -1.44 11.20
C ASN A 22 -10.58 -1.03 11.55
N SER A 23 -10.76 0.03 12.32
CA SER A 23 -12.10 0.47 12.72
C SER A 23 -12.73 1.33 11.63
N ASN A 24 -13.96 0.99 11.26
CA ASN A 24 -14.80 1.83 10.42
C ASN A 24 -15.09 3.14 11.17
N ILE A 25 -14.84 4.29 10.56
CA ILE A 25 -14.99 5.62 11.22
C ILE A 25 -16.40 5.82 11.74
N ASN A 26 -17.40 5.35 10.99
CA ASN A 26 -18.79 5.40 11.47
C ASN A 26 -18.97 4.65 12.80
N ALA A 27 -18.18 3.58 13.03
CA ALA A 27 -18.20 2.87 14.32
C ALA A 27 -17.53 3.65 15.45
N ILE A 28 -16.52 4.49 15.16
CA ILE A 28 -15.88 5.34 16.15
C ILE A 28 -16.78 6.52 16.51
N GLU A 29 -17.46 7.13 15.54
CA GLU A 29 -18.45 8.18 15.75
C GLU A 29 -19.63 7.66 16.58
N GLU A 30 -20.10 6.45 16.31
CA GLU A 30 -21.16 5.81 17.07
C GLU A 30 -20.71 5.52 18.53
N LEU A 31 -19.52 4.98 18.73
CA LEU A 31 -18.91 4.77 20.06
C LEU A 31 -18.68 6.09 20.81
N TYR A 32 -18.30 7.16 20.11
CA TYR A 32 -18.15 8.47 20.74
C TYR A 32 -19.50 9.06 21.14
N SER A 33 -20.54 8.89 20.32
CA SER A 33 -21.90 9.29 20.68
C SER A 33 -22.39 8.53 21.90
N GLN A 34 -22.17 7.23 21.99
CA GLN A 34 -22.49 6.41 23.17
C GLN A 34 -21.71 6.87 24.42
N TYR A 35 -20.41 7.18 24.26
CA TYR A 35 -19.61 7.72 25.36
C TYR A 35 -20.12 9.07 25.87
N LEU A 36 -20.60 9.93 24.98
CA LEU A 36 -21.18 11.23 25.38
C LEU A 36 -22.53 11.08 26.11
N GLU A 37 -23.32 10.05 25.78
CA GLU A 37 -24.57 9.75 26.46
C GLU A 37 -24.32 9.09 27.81
N ASP A 38 -23.47 8.07 27.85
CA ASP A 38 -23.09 7.36 29.07
C ASP A 38 -21.69 6.74 28.93
N PRO A 39 -20.66 7.29 29.60
CA PRO A 39 -19.28 6.78 29.49
C PRO A 39 -19.11 5.30 29.85
N ASP A 40 -19.98 4.74 30.69
CA ASP A 40 -19.86 3.36 31.15
C ASP A 40 -20.40 2.33 30.11
N GLN A 41 -21.04 2.79 29.04
CA GLN A 41 -21.49 1.93 27.94
C GLN A 41 -20.38 1.54 26.96
N VAL A 42 -19.22 2.21 27.02
CA VAL A 42 -18.06 1.86 26.20
C VAL A 42 -16.97 1.21 27.05
N ASP A 43 -16.17 0.33 26.44
CA ASP A 43 -15.11 -0.34 27.19
C ASP A 43 -14.04 0.62 27.73
N ALA A 44 -13.29 0.18 28.75
CA ALA A 44 -12.34 1.02 29.47
C ALA A 44 -11.25 1.63 28.59
N SER A 45 -10.88 1.00 27.47
CA SER A 45 -9.88 1.52 26.54
C SER A 45 -10.42 2.69 25.74
N TRP A 46 -11.67 2.61 25.28
CA TRP A 46 -12.38 3.69 24.64
C TRP A 46 -12.70 4.83 25.60
N GLN A 47 -13.08 4.53 26.83
CA GLN A 47 -13.26 5.57 27.87
C GLN A 47 -11.99 6.39 28.07
N ASN A 48 -10.83 5.74 28.18
CA ASN A 48 -9.54 6.42 28.36
C ASN A 48 -9.17 7.24 27.12
N PHE A 49 -9.43 6.72 25.93
CA PHE A 49 -9.23 7.45 24.69
C PHE A 49 -10.10 8.70 24.64
N PHE A 50 -11.41 8.58 24.85
CA PHE A 50 -12.33 9.70 24.80
C PHE A 50 -12.14 10.70 25.95
N LYS A 51 -11.73 10.27 27.14
CA LYS A 51 -11.30 11.16 28.23
C LYS A 51 -10.08 12.00 27.82
N GLY A 52 -9.08 11.38 27.21
CA GLY A 52 -7.91 12.10 26.68
C GLY A 52 -8.30 13.07 25.55
N PHE A 53 -9.19 12.66 24.68
CA PHE A 53 -9.76 13.47 23.62
C PHE A 53 -10.51 14.70 24.15
N GLU A 54 -11.42 14.51 25.11
CA GLU A 54 -12.17 15.62 25.74
C GLU A 54 -11.26 16.54 26.55
N PHE A 55 -10.24 15.98 27.22
CA PHE A 55 -9.23 16.77 27.92
C PHE A 55 -8.44 17.66 26.94
N ALA A 56 -7.99 17.11 25.83
CA ALA A 56 -7.30 17.85 24.78
C ALA A 56 -8.21 18.93 24.19
N ARG A 57 -9.46 18.60 23.88
CA ARG A 57 -10.46 19.54 23.38
C ARG A 57 -10.74 20.71 24.34
N LYS A 58 -10.82 20.44 25.64
CA LYS A 58 -11.12 21.47 26.65
C LYS A 58 -9.93 22.37 27.01
N ASN A 59 -8.72 21.82 27.01
CA ASN A 59 -7.56 22.52 27.57
C ASN A 59 -6.62 23.10 26.49
N PHE A 60 -6.73 22.68 25.26
CA PHE A 60 -5.85 23.11 24.16
C PHE A 60 -6.60 23.75 22.99
N THR A 61 -7.91 23.93 23.11
CA THR A 61 -8.71 24.58 22.07
C THR A 61 -8.85 26.08 22.34
N SER A 62 -8.19 26.88 21.53
CA SER A 62 -8.71 28.21 21.22
C SER A 62 -10.02 28.03 20.45
N PRO A 63 -11.14 28.65 20.82
CA PRO A 63 -12.43 28.38 20.19
C PRO A 63 -12.36 28.71 18.68
N GLY A 64 -12.42 27.71 17.84
CA GLY A 64 -12.67 27.82 16.41
C GLY A 64 -11.61 27.23 15.46
N LYS A 65 -10.30 27.42 15.64
CA LYS A 65 -9.30 26.97 14.67
C LYS A 65 -8.75 25.56 14.93
N ASP A 66 -8.57 25.20 16.18
CA ASP A 66 -7.95 23.92 16.53
C ASP A 66 -8.94 22.75 16.41
N ALA A 67 -10.23 22.97 16.62
CA ALA A 67 -11.27 21.97 16.44
C ALA A 67 -11.46 21.61 14.95
N ASP A 68 -11.40 22.60 14.06
CA ASP A 68 -11.46 22.40 12.62
C ASP A 68 -10.21 21.64 12.11
N LEU A 69 -9.02 22.03 12.60
CA LEU A 69 -7.78 21.33 12.26
C LEU A 69 -7.82 19.87 12.70
N PHE A 70 -8.36 19.60 13.88
CA PHE A 70 -8.47 18.23 14.40
C PHE A 70 -9.43 17.38 13.56
N ASP A 71 -10.60 17.91 13.16
CA ASP A 71 -11.51 17.23 12.24
C ASP A 71 -10.82 16.95 10.89
N LYS A 72 -10.04 17.90 10.39
CA LYS A 72 -9.28 17.76 9.16
C LYS A 72 -8.17 16.69 9.25
N GLU A 73 -7.54 16.49 10.42
CA GLU A 73 -6.59 15.38 10.63
C GLU A 73 -7.23 14.01 10.33
N PHE A 74 -8.46 13.77 10.82
CA PHE A 74 -9.18 12.52 10.51
C PHE A 74 -9.52 12.41 9.02
N LYS A 75 -9.89 13.51 8.38
CA LYS A 75 -10.14 13.52 6.93
C LYS A 75 -8.88 13.16 6.14
N VAL A 76 -7.70 13.65 6.55
CA VAL A 76 -6.42 13.28 5.94
C VAL A 76 -6.08 11.81 6.19
N VAL A 77 -6.35 11.30 7.39
CA VAL A 77 -6.19 9.85 7.67
C VAL A 77 -7.07 9.01 6.76
N ASN A 78 -8.32 9.44 6.53
CA ASN A 78 -9.24 8.76 5.62
C ASN A 78 -8.78 8.81 4.17
N LEU A 79 -8.21 9.93 3.74
CA LEU A 79 -7.61 10.08 2.43
C LEU A 79 -6.44 9.10 2.26
N ILE A 80 -5.53 8.99 3.24
CA ILE A 80 -4.43 8.01 3.22
C ILE A 80 -4.97 6.58 3.06
N ASP A 81 -5.97 6.21 3.86
CA ASP A 81 -6.60 4.89 3.77
C ASP A 81 -7.34 4.69 2.44
N GLY A 82 -7.90 5.74 1.87
CA GLY A 82 -8.48 5.75 0.53
C GLY A 82 -7.47 5.37 -0.54
N TYR A 83 -6.29 5.99 -0.53
CA TYR A 83 -5.18 5.64 -1.44
C TYR A 83 -4.70 4.20 -1.24
N ARG A 84 -4.52 3.74 -0.01
CA ARG A 84 -4.13 2.36 0.32
C ARG A 84 -5.12 1.33 -0.21
N LYS A 85 -6.42 1.61 -0.11
CA LYS A 85 -7.51 0.70 -0.53
C LYS A 85 -7.79 0.77 -2.03
N ARG A 86 -7.68 1.92 -2.65
CA ARG A 86 -8.22 2.19 -3.99
C ARG A 86 -7.21 2.77 -4.97
N GLY A 87 -6.00 3.16 -4.54
CA GLY A 87 -4.97 3.75 -5.42
C GLY A 87 -4.66 2.88 -6.63
N HIS A 88 -4.67 1.54 -6.47
CA HIS A 88 -4.46 0.59 -7.58
C HIS A 88 -5.48 0.75 -8.72
N LEU A 89 -6.67 1.30 -8.48
CA LEU A 89 -7.67 1.58 -9.51
C LEU A 89 -7.28 2.77 -10.40
N PHE A 90 -6.42 3.66 -9.92
CA PHE A 90 -5.99 4.88 -10.59
C PHE A 90 -4.58 4.79 -11.17
N THR A 91 -3.96 3.61 -11.14
CA THR A 91 -2.61 3.38 -11.67
C THR A 91 -2.52 3.55 -13.19
N LYS A 92 -1.35 3.99 -13.66
CA LYS A 92 -1.00 4.16 -15.07
C LYS A 92 -0.23 2.95 -15.60
N THR A 93 -0.80 1.75 -15.45
CA THR A 93 -0.13 0.48 -15.82
C THR A 93 -0.15 0.19 -17.32
N ASN A 94 -1.03 0.82 -18.09
CA ASN A 94 -1.13 0.61 -19.53
C ASN A 94 -0.77 1.90 -20.30
N PRO A 95 0.35 1.94 -21.03
CA PRO A 95 0.77 3.14 -21.76
C PRO A 95 -0.07 3.42 -23.01
N VAL A 96 -0.88 2.46 -23.48
CA VAL A 96 -1.62 2.54 -24.74
C VAL A 96 -3.09 2.92 -24.54
N ARG A 97 -3.67 2.64 -23.39
CA ARG A 97 -5.09 2.88 -23.11
C ARG A 97 -5.26 3.71 -21.85
N SER A 98 -6.13 4.71 -21.95
CA SER A 98 -6.65 5.38 -20.76
C SER A 98 -7.45 4.39 -19.90
N ARG A 99 -7.27 4.47 -18.59
CA ARG A 99 -8.05 3.67 -17.65
C ARG A 99 -9.51 4.13 -17.64
N ARG A 100 -10.39 3.24 -17.19
CA ARG A 100 -11.78 3.60 -16.87
C ARG A 100 -11.78 4.59 -15.70
N ASN A 101 -12.72 5.51 -15.74
CA ASN A 101 -12.98 6.38 -14.59
C ASN A 101 -13.68 5.55 -13.49
N TYR A 102 -13.07 5.49 -12.34
CA TYR A 102 -13.63 4.84 -11.16
C TYR A 102 -14.20 5.90 -10.22
N THR A 103 -15.36 5.63 -9.64
CA THR A 103 -16.01 6.52 -8.68
C THR A 103 -16.27 5.78 -7.35
N PRO A 104 -16.20 6.48 -6.22
CA PRO A 104 -15.71 7.84 -6.04
C PRO A 104 -14.22 7.94 -6.38
N THR A 105 -13.77 9.11 -6.83
CA THR A 105 -12.35 9.40 -7.09
C THR A 105 -11.57 9.52 -5.78
N LEU A 106 -10.27 9.78 -5.85
CA LEU A 106 -9.42 10.07 -4.69
C LEU A 106 -9.25 11.59 -4.48
N ASP A 107 -10.12 12.39 -5.10
CA ASP A 107 -10.10 13.84 -4.99
C ASP A 107 -10.43 14.29 -3.55
N LEU A 108 -9.86 15.42 -3.13
CA LEU A 108 -9.94 15.95 -1.77
C LEU A 108 -11.37 16.14 -1.28
N GLU A 109 -12.26 16.58 -2.17
CA GLU A 109 -13.67 16.86 -1.88
C GLU A 109 -14.41 15.61 -1.41
N ASN A 110 -14.04 14.43 -1.90
CA ASN A 110 -14.64 13.14 -1.48
C ASN A 110 -14.29 12.79 -0.03
N TYR A 111 -13.32 13.48 0.55
CA TYR A 111 -12.87 13.31 1.94
C TYR A 111 -13.19 14.53 2.79
N GLY A 112 -13.93 15.52 2.25
CA GLY A 112 -14.28 16.75 2.95
C GLY A 112 -13.08 17.69 3.18
N LEU A 113 -12.08 17.61 2.30
CA LEU A 113 -10.92 18.49 2.21
C LEU A 113 -11.06 19.38 0.97
N SER A 114 -10.31 20.48 0.91
CA SER A 114 -10.32 21.41 -0.21
C SER A 114 -8.91 21.81 -0.65
N GLU A 115 -8.79 22.52 -1.77
CA GLU A 115 -7.51 23.06 -2.22
C GLU A 115 -6.90 24.06 -1.21
N GLU A 116 -7.73 24.72 -0.41
CA GLU A 116 -7.28 25.64 0.66
C GLU A 116 -6.48 24.91 1.76
N ASP A 117 -6.68 23.59 1.91
CA ASP A 117 -6.00 22.77 2.91
C ASP A 117 -4.61 22.28 2.45
N LEU A 118 -4.27 22.43 1.16
CA LEU A 118 -3.05 21.88 0.57
C LEU A 118 -1.76 22.31 1.26
N ASP A 119 -1.69 23.57 1.74
CA ASP A 119 -0.52 24.10 2.42
C ASP A 119 -0.58 23.90 3.95
N THR A 120 -1.67 23.37 4.49
CA THR A 120 -1.81 23.07 5.92
C THR A 120 -0.96 21.84 6.28
N VAL A 121 -0.24 21.95 7.42
CA VAL A 121 0.60 20.85 7.94
C VAL A 121 -0.25 19.95 8.82
N PHE A 122 -0.24 18.66 8.52
CA PHE A 122 -0.96 17.62 9.23
C PHE A 122 -0.03 16.60 9.88
N GLN A 123 -0.37 16.18 11.10
CA GLN A 123 0.32 15.12 11.83
C GLN A 123 0.10 13.75 11.17
N ALA A 124 -0.97 13.59 10.41
CA ALA A 124 -1.28 12.39 9.64
C ALA A 124 -0.15 11.96 8.70
N GLY A 125 0.75 12.87 8.29
CA GLY A 125 1.97 12.54 7.52
C GLY A 125 2.88 11.52 8.21
N ASN A 126 2.81 11.40 9.55
CA ASN A 126 3.54 10.37 10.30
C ASN A 126 3.10 8.95 9.89
N ARG A 127 1.86 8.75 9.45
CA ARG A 127 1.32 7.43 9.05
C ARG A 127 1.93 6.88 7.77
N VAL A 128 2.53 7.74 6.98
CA VAL A 128 3.24 7.39 5.73
C VAL A 128 4.75 7.63 5.83
N GLY A 129 5.27 7.78 7.05
CA GLY A 129 6.70 7.91 7.32
C GLY A 129 7.31 9.26 6.96
N MET A 130 6.50 10.28 6.67
CA MET A 130 6.98 11.62 6.28
C MET A 130 7.19 12.57 7.46
N GLY A 131 6.67 12.22 8.66
CA GLY A 131 6.54 13.19 9.74
C GLY A 131 5.39 14.18 9.48
N PRO A 132 5.24 15.24 10.34
CA PRO A 132 4.29 16.31 10.09
C PRO A 132 4.57 16.95 8.73
N SER A 133 3.59 16.93 7.82
CA SER A 133 3.80 17.34 6.41
C SER A 133 2.58 18.07 5.88
N ARG A 134 2.78 18.92 4.86
CA ARG A 134 1.68 19.60 4.19
C ARG A 134 0.81 18.58 3.44
N LEU A 135 -0.49 18.85 3.36
CA LEU A 135 -1.43 17.97 2.65
C LEU A 135 -0.98 17.69 1.21
N LYS A 136 -0.52 18.71 0.50
CA LYS A 136 0.01 18.56 -0.85
C LYS A 136 1.15 17.53 -0.93
N ASP A 137 2.10 17.61 0.00
CA ASP A 137 3.24 16.69 0.02
C ASP A 137 2.80 15.25 0.34
N ILE A 138 1.78 15.10 1.21
CA ILE A 138 1.17 13.81 1.53
C ILE A 138 0.47 13.23 0.29
N VAL A 139 -0.34 14.03 -0.40
CA VAL A 139 -1.04 13.61 -1.63
C VAL A 139 -0.04 13.20 -2.72
N ASP A 140 0.97 14.04 -2.98
CA ASP A 140 2.02 13.74 -3.97
C ASP A 140 2.75 12.42 -3.64
N HIS A 141 3.03 12.17 -2.36
CA HIS A 141 3.65 10.93 -1.90
C HIS A 141 2.73 9.71 -2.15
N LEU A 142 1.45 9.83 -1.82
CA LEU A 142 0.48 8.77 -2.01
C LEU A 142 0.22 8.48 -3.48
N GLU A 143 0.10 9.50 -4.32
CA GLU A 143 -0.07 9.34 -5.76
C GLU A 143 1.13 8.62 -6.40
N GLN A 144 2.35 9.03 -6.05
CA GLN A 144 3.56 8.36 -6.52
C GLN A 144 3.59 6.90 -6.10
N THR A 145 3.21 6.61 -4.85
CA THR A 145 3.25 5.26 -4.27
C THR A 145 2.19 4.35 -4.87
N TYR A 146 0.94 4.82 -4.96
CA TYR A 146 -0.22 3.96 -5.22
C TYR A 146 -0.86 4.14 -6.59
N CYS A 147 -0.61 5.27 -7.28
CA CYS A 147 -1.23 5.58 -8.57
C CYS A 147 -0.23 5.60 -9.73
N GLY A 148 1.01 5.19 -9.50
CA GLY A 148 2.07 5.12 -10.51
C GLY A 148 1.90 3.95 -11.48
N SER A 149 3.01 3.35 -11.92
CA SER A 149 3.02 2.20 -12.84
C SER A 149 2.83 0.84 -12.15
N ILE A 150 2.81 0.80 -10.83
CA ILE A 150 2.61 -0.40 -10.03
C ILE A 150 1.28 -0.27 -9.28
N GLY A 151 0.36 -1.21 -9.50
CA GLY A 151 -0.88 -1.33 -8.74
C GLY A 151 -0.78 -2.46 -7.73
N ALA A 152 -0.94 -2.15 -6.44
CA ALA A 152 -0.94 -3.13 -5.37
C ALA A 152 -2.31 -3.22 -4.70
N GLU A 153 -2.88 -4.41 -4.67
CA GLU A 153 -4.12 -4.74 -3.97
C GLU A 153 -3.80 -5.69 -2.83
N TYR A 154 -3.77 -5.20 -1.59
CA TYR A 154 -3.27 -5.93 -0.43
C TYR A 154 -4.09 -5.73 0.85
N MET A 155 -5.00 -4.75 0.87
CA MET A 155 -5.76 -4.40 2.07
C MET A 155 -6.75 -5.49 2.53
N TYR A 156 -6.96 -6.54 1.72
CA TYR A 156 -7.74 -7.73 2.09
C TYR A 156 -6.95 -8.72 2.97
N ILE A 157 -5.65 -8.55 3.14
CA ILE A 157 -4.80 -9.42 3.97
C ILE A 157 -5.20 -9.26 5.43
N ARG A 158 -5.59 -10.37 6.07
CA ARG A 158 -6.14 -10.38 7.44
C ARG A 158 -5.08 -10.23 8.54
N LYS A 159 -3.79 -10.37 8.21
CA LYS A 159 -2.68 -10.28 9.17
C LYS A 159 -2.14 -8.85 9.18
N PRO A 160 -2.38 -8.07 10.27
CA PRO A 160 -1.98 -6.67 10.33
C PRO A 160 -0.48 -6.45 10.14
N GLU A 161 0.34 -7.36 10.68
CA GLU A 161 1.79 -7.30 10.56
C GLU A 161 2.29 -7.40 9.11
N ILE A 162 1.61 -8.20 8.27
CA ILE A 162 1.93 -8.31 6.84
C ILE A 162 1.51 -7.03 6.10
N THR A 163 0.31 -6.53 6.41
CA THR A 163 -0.21 -5.30 5.80
C THR A 163 0.68 -4.11 6.15
N ALA A 164 1.07 -3.97 7.42
CA ALA A 164 1.99 -2.92 7.87
C ALA A 164 3.37 -3.02 7.20
N TRP A 165 3.91 -4.23 7.08
CA TRP A 165 5.19 -4.45 6.38
C TRP A 165 5.11 -4.06 4.89
N LEU A 166 4.02 -4.39 4.20
CA LEU A 166 3.80 -4.01 2.81
C LEU A 166 3.69 -2.49 2.65
N GLN A 167 2.94 -1.83 3.54
CA GLN A 167 2.82 -0.37 3.57
C GLN A 167 4.19 0.29 3.73
N ASP A 168 4.96 -0.13 4.75
CA ASP A 168 6.31 0.38 4.98
C ASP A 168 7.19 0.24 3.74
N LYS A 169 7.19 -0.94 3.10
CA LYS A 169 7.99 -1.20 1.89
C LYS A 169 7.59 -0.33 0.71
N MET A 170 6.30 -0.16 0.48
CA MET A 170 5.81 0.65 -0.64
C MET A 170 5.97 2.14 -0.38
N GLU A 171 5.59 2.61 0.80
CA GLU A 171 5.59 4.03 1.16
C GLU A 171 7.02 4.57 1.33
N SER A 172 7.95 3.83 1.96
CA SER A 172 9.33 4.25 2.10
C SER A 172 10.08 4.42 0.76
N THR A 173 9.69 3.68 -0.27
CA THR A 173 10.31 3.73 -1.60
C THR A 173 9.46 4.44 -2.65
N LYS A 174 8.22 4.82 -2.31
CA LYS A 174 7.19 5.33 -3.25
C LYS A 174 6.96 4.38 -4.44
N ASN A 175 7.16 3.08 -4.24
CA ASN A 175 7.17 2.08 -5.30
C ASN A 175 8.10 2.42 -6.49
N ILE A 176 9.12 3.26 -6.27
CA ILE A 176 10.12 3.59 -7.27
C ILE A 176 11.34 2.67 -7.04
N PRO A 177 11.59 1.70 -7.92
CA PRO A 177 12.71 0.79 -7.74
C PRO A 177 14.04 1.49 -8.00
N SER A 178 15.01 1.26 -7.13
CA SER A 178 16.41 1.70 -7.31
C SER A 178 17.29 0.49 -7.62
N PHE A 179 17.20 -0.02 -8.86
CA PHE A 179 18.00 -1.15 -9.30
C PHE A 179 19.45 -0.75 -9.59
N SER A 180 20.39 -1.53 -9.10
CA SER A 180 21.80 -1.47 -9.51
C SER A 180 21.95 -1.82 -11.00
N GLU A 181 23.08 -1.48 -11.59
CA GLU A 181 23.38 -1.83 -12.99
C GLU A 181 23.34 -3.35 -13.24
N LYS A 182 23.82 -4.14 -12.27
CA LYS A 182 23.79 -5.61 -12.32
C LYS A 182 22.37 -6.13 -12.35
N GLU A 183 21.49 -5.62 -11.49
CA GLU A 183 20.07 -6.01 -11.44
C GLU A 183 19.35 -5.61 -12.72
N ARG A 184 19.58 -4.41 -13.24
CA ARG A 184 18.99 -3.98 -14.51
C ARG A 184 19.42 -4.86 -15.66
N LYS A 185 20.69 -5.27 -15.75
CA LYS A 185 21.18 -6.21 -16.76
C LYS A 185 20.53 -7.57 -16.59
N HIS A 186 20.37 -8.04 -15.37
CA HIS A 186 19.69 -9.30 -15.07
C HIS A 186 18.22 -9.29 -15.54
N ILE A 187 17.46 -8.26 -15.17
CA ILE A 187 16.08 -8.06 -15.61
C ILE A 187 15.99 -8.01 -17.14
N TYR A 188 16.88 -7.22 -17.77
CA TYR A 188 16.92 -7.09 -19.23
C TYR A 188 17.17 -8.44 -19.92
N ASN A 189 18.10 -9.24 -19.42
CA ASN A 189 18.39 -10.56 -19.98
C ASN A 189 17.16 -11.48 -19.88
N HIS A 190 16.45 -11.49 -18.77
CA HIS A 190 15.23 -12.28 -18.63
C HIS A 190 14.12 -11.80 -19.58
N LEU A 191 13.94 -10.49 -19.74
CA LEU A 191 12.99 -9.94 -20.71
C LEU A 191 13.38 -10.32 -22.15
N LYS A 192 14.67 -10.20 -22.51
CA LYS A 192 15.20 -10.60 -23.83
C LYS A 192 14.93 -12.08 -24.11
N HIS A 193 15.14 -12.95 -23.14
CA HIS A 193 14.88 -14.38 -23.29
C HIS A 193 13.39 -14.67 -23.42
N ALA A 194 12.54 -14.01 -22.63
CA ALA A 194 11.09 -14.16 -22.72
C ALA A 194 10.56 -13.79 -24.11
N VAL A 195 10.92 -12.61 -24.61
CA VAL A 195 10.52 -12.12 -25.96
C VAL A 195 11.14 -12.99 -27.05
N GLY A 196 12.42 -13.35 -26.93
CA GLY A 196 13.12 -14.19 -27.89
C GLY A 196 12.49 -15.56 -28.05
N PHE A 197 12.06 -16.17 -26.94
CA PHE A 197 11.39 -17.46 -26.93
C PHE A 197 10.02 -17.39 -27.64
N GLU A 198 9.20 -16.38 -27.37
CA GLU A 198 7.91 -16.22 -28.05
C GLU A 198 8.10 -16.03 -29.56
N ARG A 199 9.07 -15.20 -29.98
CA ARG A 199 9.40 -14.99 -31.38
C ARG A 199 9.91 -16.25 -32.06
N PHE A 200 10.73 -17.04 -31.35
CA PHE A 200 11.23 -18.32 -31.86
C PHE A 200 10.10 -19.31 -32.11
N ILE A 201 9.23 -19.52 -31.13
CA ILE A 201 8.07 -20.43 -31.26
C ILE A 201 7.14 -19.95 -32.38
N HIS A 202 6.88 -18.63 -32.46
CA HIS A 202 6.04 -18.11 -33.53
C HIS A 202 6.55 -18.41 -34.93
N LYS A 203 7.88 -18.32 -35.14
CA LYS A 203 8.50 -18.62 -36.42
C LYS A 203 8.63 -20.11 -36.71
N LYS A 204 8.90 -20.91 -35.69
CA LYS A 204 9.17 -22.35 -35.85
C LYS A 204 7.92 -23.20 -35.97
N PHE A 205 6.86 -22.81 -35.27
CA PHE A 205 5.60 -23.58 -35.15
C PHE A 205 4.42 -22.74 -35.66
N VAL A 206 4.47 -22.34 -36.91
CA VAL A 206 3.44 -21.55 -37.57
C VAL A 206 2.09 -22.29 -37.56
N GLY A 207 1.03 -21.58 -37.18
CA GLY A 207 -0.33 -22.13 -37.17
C GLY A 207 -0.66 -23.03 -35.98
N GLN A 208 0.29 -23.35 -35.11
CA GLN A 208 0.00 -24.12 -33.91
C GLN A 208 -0.64 -23.20 -32.85
N LYS A 209 -1.74 -23.68 -32.24
CA LYS A 209 -2.42 -22.99 -31.18
C LYS A 209 -1.54 -22.98 -29.93
N ARG A 210 -1.20 -21.78 -29.47
CA ARG A 210 -0.44 -21.58 -28.23
C ARG A 210 -1.02 -20.44 -27.40
N PHE A 211 -0.74 -20.47 -26.10
CA PHE A 211 -1.07 -19.41 -25.17
C PHE A 211 0.19 -18.62 -24.87
N SER A 212 0.44 -17.61 -25.69
CA SER A 212 1.63 -16.76 -25.65
C SER A 212 1.69 -15.92 -24.35
N LEU A 213 2.92 -15.63 -23.91
CA LEU A 213 3.19 -14.70 -22.80
C LEU A 213 3.18 -13.23 -23.25
N GLU A 214 3.07 -12.94 -24.55
CA GLU A 214 3.09 -11.57 -25.08
C GLU A 214 2.15 -10.63 -24.32
N GLY A 215 2.68 -9.48 -23.90
CA GLY A 215 2.01 -8.51 -23.03
C GLY A 215 2.18 -8.75 -21.53
N ALA A 216 2.81 -9.87 -21.11
CA ALA A 216 3.11 -10.21 -19.72
C ALA A 216 4.56 -10.67 -19.54
N GLU A 217 5.49 -10.18 -20.36
CA GLU A 217 6.90 -10.61 -20.38
C GLU A 217 7.60 -10.35 -19.04
N ALA A 218 7.15 -9.35 -18.29
CA ALA A 218 7.65 -9.04 -16.95
C ALA A 218 7.46 -10.18 -15.94
N LEU A 219 6.58 -11.17 -16.22
CA LEU A 219 6.42 -12.36 -15.40
C LEU A 219 7.73 -13.14 -15.24
N ILE A 220 8.54 -13.25 -16.30
CA ILE A 220 9.77 -14.04 -16.28
C ILE A 220 10.82 -13.43 -15.32
N PRO A 221 11.22 -12.15 -15.45
CA PRO A 221 12.14 -11.56 -14.46
C PRO A 221 11.53 -11.49 -13.05
N SER A 222 10.22 -11.34 -12.90
CA SER A 222 9.58 -11.35 -11.58
C SER A 222 9.69 -12.70 -10.89
N LEU A 223 9.40 -13.80 -11.60
CA LEU A 223 9.56 -15.16 -11.06
C LEU A 223 11.03 -15.46 -10.74
N ALA A 224 11.96 -15.09 -11.63
CA ALA A 224 13.38 -15.25 -11.36
C ALA A 224 13.79 -14.52 -10.06
N SER A 225 13.40 -13.26 -9.92
CA SER A 225 13.71 -12.46 -8.72
C SER A 225 13.10 -13.06 -7.45
N VAL A 226 11.88 -13.60 -7.52
CA VAL A 226 11.23 -14.27 -6.36
C VAL A 226 12.00 -15.52 -5.95
N ILE A 227 12.43 -16.33 -6.93
CA ILE A 227 13.19 -17.56 -6.67
C ILE A 227 14.57 -17.21 -6.09
N ASP A 228 15.30 -16.28 -6.71
CA ASP A 228 16.63 -15.85 -6.26
C ASP A 228 16.54 -15.31 -4.84
N LYS A 229 15.60 -14.38 -4.58
CA LYS A 229 15.41 -13.82 -3.25
C LYS A 229 14.96 -14.85 -2.22
N GLY A 230 14.10 -15.77 -2.60
CA GLY A 230 13.68 -16.88 -1.75
C GLY A 230 14.84 -17.79 -1.38
N ALA A 231 15.72 -18.12 -2.34
CA ALA A 231 16.91 -18.89 -2.08
C ALA A 231 17.88 -18.19 -1.13
N ASP A 232 18.09 -16.87 -1.29
CA ASP A 232 18.88 -16.05 -0.39
C ASP A 232 18.33 -16.06 1.06
N LEU A 233 17.01 -16.18 1.19
CA LEU A 233 16.30 -16.28 2.48
C LEU A 233 16.22 -17.72 3.03
N GLY A 234 16.85 -18.69 2.34
CA GLY A 234 16.93 -20.09 2.78
C GLY A 234 15.75 -20.96 2.35
N ILE A 235 14.89 -20.49 1.44
CA ILE A 235 13.82 -21.32 0.86
C ILE A 235 14.48 -22.36 -0.05
N ARG A 236 14.18 -23.63 0.17
CA ARG A 236 14.77 -24.76 -0.57
C ARG A 236 13.88 -25.31 -1.67
N GLU A 237 12.58 -25.13 -1.53
CA GLU A 237 11.62 -25.70 -2.48
C GLU A 237 10.58 -24.64 -2.87
N PHE A 238 10.26 -24.60 -4.17
CA PHE A 238 9.25 -23.75 -4.75
C PHE A 238 8.21 -24.59 -5.47
N SER A 239 6.93 -24.41 -5.11
CA SER A 239 5.81 -24.99 -5.83
C SER A 239 5.16 -23.93 -6.71
N ILE A 240 5.18 -24.13 -8.03
CA ILE A 240 4.66 -23.17 -9.00
C ILE A 240 3.40 -23.72 -9.64
N GLY A 241 2.25 -23.16 -9.26
CA GLY A 241 0.98 -23.38 -9.95
C GLY A 241 0.80 -22.34 -11.06
N MET A 242 0.48 -22.77 -12.28
CA MET A 242 0.29 -21.84 -13.39
C MET A 242 -0.85 -22.28 -14.33
N SER A 243 -1.53 -21.27 -14.88
CA SER A 243 -2.47 -21.48 -15.96
C SER A 243 -1.73 -21.75 -17.28
N HIS A 244 -2.46 -21.94 -18.37
CA HIS A 244 -1.87 -22.22 -19.68
C HIS A 244 -1.16 -21.01 -20.33
N ARG A 245 -1.56 -19.77 -20.05
CA ARG A 245 -0.94 -18.56 -20.64
C ARG A 245 0.51 -18.40 -20.18
N GLY A 246 1.42 -18.37 -21.15
CA GLY A 246 2.86 -18.22 -20.90
C GLY A 246 3.54 -19.46 -20.30
N ARG A 247 2.82 -20.58 -20.11
CA ARG A 247 3.39 -21.78 -19.49
C ARG A 247 4.66 -22.28 -20.15
N LEU A 248 4.72 -22.31 -21.49
CA LEU A 248 5.91 -22.75 -22.22
C LEU A 248 7.12 -21.85 -21.95
N ASN A 249 6.89 -20.55 -21.85
CA ASN A 249 7.94 -19.58 -21.55
C ASN A 249 8.49 -19.78 -20.12
N VAL A 250 7.60 -20.01 -19.15
CA VAL A 250 8.01 -20.32 -17.76
C VAL A 250 8.81 -21.64 -17.71
N LEU A 251 8.32 -22.69 -18.39
CA LEU A 251 9.04 -23.97 -18.45
C LEU A 251 10.45 -23.79 -19.02
N ALA A 252 10.59 -23.07 -20.13
CA ALA A 252 11.88 -22.88 -20.78
C ALA A 252 12.81 -21.93 -20.01
N ASN A 253 12.33 -20.76 -19.60
CA ASN A 253 13.19 -19.69 -19.05
C ASN A 253 13.38 -19.77 -17.53
N ILE A 254 12.44 -20.34 -16.79
CA ILE A 254 12.54 -20.48 -15.33
C ILE A 254 12.94 -21.90 -14.94
N LEU A 255 12.21 -22.93 -15.41
CA LEU A 255 12.44 -24.31 -15.00
C LEU A 255 13.49 -25.04 -15.87
N LYS A 256 13.95 -24.41 -16.95
CA LYS A 256 14.98 -24.98 -17.88
C LYS A 256 14.58 -26.34 -18.46
N LYS A 257 13.31 -26.52 -18.78
CA LYS A 257 12.74 -27.73 -19.39
C LYS A 257 12.41 -27.53 -20.86
#